data_83204d67dc4910138c569b997e4e9702
#
_entry.id   83204d67dc4910138c569b997e4e9702
#
_cell.length_a   1.000
_cell.length_b   1.000
_cell.length_c   1.000
_cell.angle_alpha   90.00
_cell.angle_beta   90.00
_cell.angle_gamma   90.00
#
_symmetry.space_group_name_H-M   'P 1'
#
loop_
_entity.id
_entity.type
_entity.pdbx_description
1 polymer ?
#
loop_
_entity_poly.entity_id
_entity_poly.type
_entity_poly.pdbx_seq_one_letter_code
_entity_poly.pdbx_strand_id
1 'polypeptide(L)'
;MFSAPVSGEGTPGPRQEGTCTTPAGGTLSFAVDEEHGESAHGVRIFAGPRWDPFIIDAPAAVETIAKGKLAFTDPGAIFLDGKNVLSLVVEVDCGRVFGGLNLVAVVAETLTRGKLTVRLERVGRPEVKNFMLGPKQFDPVNRDLEIRDLYNMEDAFHLSQTYQAAYRARLNANLAFWDGLDGNEDWPADENGAHPLTELVLADYLITDITKPYAEQGSFLEIELATRAGRVHETCGGRALNDDVMDTIFTLLINAGNGPRIRDGVDQATKPASHAFPYLAPPNPTPPSLPQAAAAV
;
A
#
# COMPACT_ATOMS: atom_id res chain seq x y z
N MET A 1 12.59 -10.59 11.66
CA MET A 1 13.96 -10.00 11.68
C MET A 1 14.80 -10.78 10.69
N PHE A 2 15.62 -10.11 9.90
CA PHE A 2 16.52 -10.76 8.95
C PHE A 2 17.97 -10.72 9.46
N SER A 3 18.74 -11.78 9.18
CA SER A 3 20.19 -11.76 9.33
C SER A 3 20.84 -10.81 8.34
N ALA A 4 22.06 -10.40 8.59
CA ALA A 4 22.82 -9.65 7.59
C ALA A 4 22.99 -10.53 6.32
N PRO A 5 22.89 -9.96 5.11
CA PRO A 5 23.20 -10.69 3.90
C PRO A 5 24.68 -11.08 3.92
N VAL A 6 24.95 -12.33 3.55
CA VAL A 6 26.33 -12.79 3.41
C VAL A 6 26.85 -12.31 2.06
N SER A 7 27.56 -11.21 2.05
CA SER A 7 28.20 -10.67 0.85
C SER A 7 29.55 -11.35 0.61
N GLY A 8 29.70 -12.00 -0.53
CA GLY A 8 30.96 -12.47 -1.07
C GLY A 8 30.78 -12.67 -2.57
N GLU A 9 31.52 -11.90 -3.39
CA GLU A 9 31.54 -12.11 -4.83
C GLU A 9 32.05 -13.55 -5.11
N GLY A 10 31.21 -14.36 -5.76
CA GLY A 10 31.60 -15.58 -6.44
C GLY A 10 31.50 -16.91 -5.69
N THR A 11 31.02 -16.97 -4.44
CA THR A 11 30.71 -18.24 -3.77
C THR A 11 29.26 -18.20 -3.26
N PRO A 12 28.42 -19.27 -3.47
CA PRO A 12 27.14 -19.35 -2.80
C PRO A 12 27.38 -19.33 -1.28
N GLY A 13 27.18 -18.16 -0.67
CA GLY A 13 27.14 -18.05 0.79
C GLY A 13 25.92 -18.75 1.37
N PRO A 14 25.87 -18.98 2.69
CA PRO A 14 24.67 -19.46 3.34
C PRO A 14 23.50 -18.51 3.01
N ARG A 15 22.30 -19.07 2.74
CA ARG A 15 21.09 -18.30 2.48
C ARG A 15 20.86 -17.31 3.62
N GLN A 16 20.38 -16.13 3.30
CA GLN A 16 19.92 -15.19 4.30
C GLN A 16 18.77 -15.81 5.08
N GLU A 17 18.77 -15.67 6.38
CA GLU A 17 17.73 -16.17 7.26
C GLU A 17 16.89 -15.04 7.86
N GLY A 18 15.65 -15.35 8.17
CA GLY A 18 14.75 -14.48 8.88
C GLY A 18 14.13 -15.17 10.08
N THR A 19 13.65 -14.36 11.02
CA THR A 19 12.92 -14.85 12.19
C THR A 19 11.62 -14.06 12.33
N CYS A 20 10.52 -14.79 12.45
CA CYS A 20 9.22 -14.25 12.79
C CYS A 20 8.88 -14.56 14.25
N THR A 21 8.35 -13.59 14.96
CA THR A 21 7.77 -13.80 16.30
C THR A 21 6.28 -13.52 16.23
N THR A 22 5.47 -14.48 16.66
CA THR A 22 4.01 -14.34 16.71
C THR A 22 3.57 -13.62 17.99
N PRO A 23 2.37 -13.03 18.02
CA PRO A 23 1.83 -12.40 19.25
C PRO A 23 1.78 -13.35 20.45
N ALA A 24 1.58 -14.65 20.23
CA ALA A 24 1.60 -15.68 21.27
C ALA A 24 3.01 -16.05 21.77
N GLY A 25 4.07 -15.36 21.30
CA GLY A 25 5.45 -15.61 21.69
C GLY A 25 6.13 -16.77 20.96
N GLY A 26 5.46 -17.40 20.00
CA GLY A 26 6.07 -18.41 19.14
C GLY A 26 7.10 -17.80 18.19
N THR A 27 8.19 -18.50 17.92
CA THR A 27 9.24 -18.07 17.00
C THR A 27 9.36 -19.05 15.84
N LEU A 28 9.38 -18.54 14.62
CA LEU A 28 9.58 -19.26 13.39
C LEU A 28 10.84 -18.72 12.70
N SER A 29 11.83 -19.58 12.44
CA SER A 29 12.96 -19.24 11.57
C SER A 29 12.64 -19.67 10.15
N PHE A 30 13.06 -18.88 9.17
CA PHE A 30 12.83 -19.17 7.76
C PHE A 30 14.04 -18.74 6.91
N ALA A 31 14.26 -19.43 5.80
CA ALA A 31 15.27 -19.07 4.83
C ALA A 31 14.66 -18.18 3.73
N VAL A 32 15.42 -17.19 3.28
CA VAL A 32 15.04 -16.38 2.11
C VAL A 32 15.12 -17.26 0.84
N ASP A 33 14.21 -17.06 -0.11
CA ASP A 33 14.05 -17.86 -1.35
C ASP A 33 13.64 -19.34 -1.13
N GLU A 34 13.01 -19.65 0.00
CA GLU A 34 12.36 -20.94 0.18
C GLU A 34 10.95 -20.92 -0.42
N GLU A 35 10.80 -21.54 -1.59
CA GLU A 35 9.60 -21.45 -2.44
C GLU A 35 8.30 -21.84 -1.72
N HIS A 36 8.37 -22.88 -0.88
CA HIS A 36 7.21 -23.37 -0.15
C HIS A 36 6.94 -22.58 1.14
N GLY A 37 7.86 -21.70 1.53
CA GLY A 37 7.83 -21.01 2.80
C GLY A 37 7.98 -21.95 4.00
N GLU A 38 8.10 -21.35 5.16
CA GLU A 38 8.17 -22.07 6.44
C GLU A 38 6.91 -21.83 7.26
N SER A 39 6.46 -22.85 8.00
CA SER A 39 5.21 -22.80 8.75
C SER A 39 5.38 -23.20 10.21
N ALA A 40 4.97 -22.37 11.13
CA ALA A 40 4.82 -22.70 12.55
C ALA A 40 3.85 -21.76 13.24
N HIS A 41 3.28 -22.18 14.36
CA HIS A 41 2.45 -21.36 15.25
C HIS A 41 1.26 -20.65 14.57
N GLY A 42 0.68 -21.25 13.52
CA GLY A 42 -0.43 -20.67 12.75
C GLY A 42 -0.01 -19.59 11.76
N VAL A 43 1.28 -19.48 11.45
CA VAL A 43 1.83 -18.55 10.46
C VAL A 43 2.65 -19.31 9.44
N ARG A 44 2.55 -18.90 8.17
CA ARG A 44 3.42 -19.36 7.07
C ARG A 44 4.07 -18.14 6.42
N ILE A 45 5.39 -18.24 6.16
CA ILE A 45 6.17 -17.11 5.67
C ILE A 45 6.98 -17.51 4.44
N PHE A 46 6.94 -16.65 3.44
CA PHE A 46 7.87 -16.58 2.32
C PHE A 46 8.55 -15.23 2.31
N ALA A 47 9.83 -15.18 2.00
CA ALA A 47 10.57 -13.98 1.70
C ALA A 47 11.50 -14.22 0.50
N GLY A 48 11.44 -13.36 -0.51
CA GLY A 48 12.26 -13.51 -1.72
C GLY A 48 11.78 -12.64 -2.87
N PRO A 49 12.50 -12.65 -4.01
CA PRO A 49 12.09 -11.91 -5.19
C PRO A 49 10.85 -12.55 -5.84
N ARG A 50 9.95 -11.70 -6.31
CA ARG A 50 8.77 -12.07 -7.09
C ARG A 50 8.59 -11.09 -8.25
N TRP A 51 7.87 -11.50 -9.29
CA TRP A 51 7.42 -10.57 -10.31
C TRP A 51 6.58 -9.48 -9.65
N ASP A 52 6.86 -8.22 -9.97
CA ASP A 52 6.11 -7.10 -9.38
C ASP A 52 4.65 -7.12 -9.88
N PRO A 53 3.64 -7.26 -9.00
CA PRO A 53 2.23 -7.24 -9.39
C PRO A 53 1.71 -5.80 -9.55
N PHE A 54 2.49 -4.93 -10.14
CA PHE A 54 2.21 -3.51 -10.26
C PHE A 54 1.03 -3.23 -11.20
N ILE A 55 0.09 -2.42 -10.76
CA ILE A 55 -1.19 -2.14 -11.44
C ILE A 55 -1.49 -0.64 -11.51
N ILE A 56 -0.50 0.17 -11.88
CA ILE A 56 -0.69 1.62 -12.02
C ILE A 56 0.17 2.18 -13.15
N ASP A 57 -0.39 3.13 -13.91
CA ASP A 57 0.37 4.05 -14.74
C ASP A 57 0.92 5.19 -13.87
N ALA A 58 2.00 4.91 -13.13
CA ALA A 58 2.61 5.88 -12.23
C ALA A 58 3.12 7.15 -12.94
N PRO A 59 3.72 7.09 -14.14
CA PRO A 59 4.07 8.29 -14.89
C PRO A 59 2.87 9.18 -15.19
N ALA A 60 1.75 8.61 -15.64
CA ALA A 60 0.53 9.39 -15.90
C ALA A 60 -0.07 9.99 -14.64
N ALA A 61 -0.01 9.28 -13.50
CA ALA A 61 -0.44 9.82 -12.21
C ALA A 61 0.45 11.00 -11.76
N VAL A 62 1.77 10.89 -11.91
CA VAL A 62 2.72 11.99 -11.62
C VAL A 62 2.49 13.17 -12.56
N GLU A 63 2.24 12.91 -13.84
CA GLU A 63 1.93 13.94 -14.84
C GLU A 63 0.61 14.65 -14.52
N THR A 64 -0.41 13.91 -14.06
CA THR A 64 -1.68 14.46 -13.57
C THR A 64 -1.44 15.46 -12.45
N ILE A 65 -0.64 15.09 -11.44
CA ILE A 65 -0.28 15.98 -10.34
C ILE A 65 0.47 17.22 -10.84
N ALA A 66 1.46 17.02 -11.71
CA ALA A 66 2.29 18.11 -12.21
C ALA A 66 1.52 19.13 -13.06
N LYS A 67 0.55 18.67 -13.83
CA LYS A 67 -0.24 19.51 -14.74
C LYS A 67 -1.54 20.04 -14.12
N GLY A 68 -2.00 19.48 -13.01
CA GLY A 68 -3.33 19.77 -12.45
C GLY A 68 -4.47 19.39 -13.41
N LYS A 69 -4.27 18.33 -14.19
CA LYS A 69 -5.20 17.83 -15.18
C LYS A 69 -4.99 16.36 -15.41
N LEU A 70 -6.07 15.58 -15.58
CA LEU A 70 -5.99 14.15 -15.87
C LEU A 70 -5.12 13.89 -17.10
N ALA A 71 -4.11 13.04 -16.94
CA ALA A 71 -3.16 12.64 -17.98
C ALA A 71 -3.25 11.15 -18.33
N PHE A 72 -4.23 10.45 -17.78
CA PHE A 72 -4.44 9.01 -18.01
C PHE A 72 -4.84 8.75 -19.48
N THR A 73 -4.36 7.61 -19.99
CA THR A 73 -4.66 7.13 -21.35
C THR A 73 -5.16 5.69 -21.29
N ASP A 74 -5.89 5.25 -22.30
CA ASP A 74 -6.32 3.86 -22.46
C ASP A 74 -5.83 3.34 -23.82
N PRO A 75 -4.92 2.34 -23.86
CA PRO A 75 -4.30 1.67 -22.71
C PRO A 75 -3.29 2.57 -21.97
N GLY A 76 -3.15 2.35 -20.65
CA GLY A 76 -2.06 2.87 -19.84
C GLY A 76 -0.81 2.01 -19.91
N ALA A 77 0.25 2.40 -19.23
CA ALA A 77 1.51 1.69 -19.17
C ALA A 77 1.87 1.25 -17.75
N ILE A 78 2.09 -0.05 -17.56
CA ILE A 78 2.56 -0.58 -16.28
C ILE A 78 4.02 -0.15 -16.06
N PHE A 79 4.25 0.80 -15.16
CA PHE A 79 5.58 1.41 -14.97
C PHE A 79 6.66 0.42 -14.53
N LEU A 80 6.32 -0.56 -13.70
CA LEU A 80 7.27 -1.56 -13.22
C LEU A 80 7.10 -2.93 -13.90
N ASP A 81 6.49 -2.97 -15.09
CA ASP A 81 6.31 -4.23 -15.80
C ASP A 81 7.61 -5.00 -15.99
N GLY A 82 7.54 -6.30 -15.74
CA GLY A 82 8.68 -7.20 -15.85
C GLY A 82 9.75 -7.04 -14.76
N LYS A 83 9.63 -6.09 -13.84
CA LYS A 83 10.54 -5.94 -12.70
C LYS A 83 10.30 -7.02 -11.66
N ASN A 84 11.31 -7.25 -10.85
CA ASN A 84 11.20 -8.05 -9.64
C ASN A 84 11.16 -7.16 -8.40
N VAL A 85 10.32 -7.53 -7.45
CA VAL A 85 10.21 -6.90 -6.14
C VAL A 85 10.64 -7.88 -5.06
N LEU A 86 11.26 -7.39 -3.99
CA LEU A 86 11.49 -8.19 -2.78
C LEU A 86 10.18 -8.29 -2.01
N SER A 87 9.68 -9.50 -1.89
CA SER A 87 8.39 -9.79 -1.26
C SER A 87 8.56 -10.45 0.09
N LEU A 88 7.70 -10.06 1.02
CA LEU A 88 7.47 -10.75 2.28
C LEU A 88 6.01 -11.15 2.32
N VAL A 89 5.73 -12.44 2.21
CA VAL A 89 4.38 -12.99 2.25
C VAL A 89 4.15 -13.67 3.60
N VAL A 90 3.11 -13.25 4.28
CA VAL A 90 2.72 -13.78 5.59
C VAL A 90 1.29 -14.26 5.52
N GLU A 91 1.11 -15.59 5.58
CA GLU A 91 -0.20 -16.22 5.68
C GLU A 91 -0.48 -16.55 7.15
N VAL A 92 -1.67 -16.26 7.63
CA VAL A 92 -2.03 -16.48 9.03
C VAL A 92 -3.31 -17.31 9.15
N ASP A 93 -3.30 -18.26 10.07
CA ASP A 93 -4.49 -18.94 10.56
C ASP A 93 -5.24 -17.97 11.47
N CYS A 94 -6.31 -17.38 10.96
CA CYS A 94 -7.06 -16.34 11.66
C CYS A 94 -7.60 -16.81 13.03
N GLY A 95 -8.04 -18.07 13.11
CA GLY A 95 -8.55 -18.63 14.36
C GLY A 95 -7.48 -18.74 15.44
N ARG A 96 -6.25 -19.06 15.05
CA ARG A 96 -5.11 -19.18 15.97
C ARG A 96 -4.47 -17.87 16.33
N VAL A 97 -4.37 -16.95 15.36
CA VAL A 97 -3.59 -15.70 15.53
C VAL A 97 -4.44 -14.60 16.15
N PHE A 98 -5.72 -14.48 15.74
CA PHE A 98 -6.56 -13.38 16.18
C PHE A 98 -7.49 -13.70 17.36
N GLY A 99 -7.50 -14.94 17.85
CA GLY A 99 -8.16 -15.29 19.12
C GLY A 99 -9.66 -14.99 19.16
N GLY A 100 -10.36 -15.05 18.03
CA GLY A 100 -11.80 -14.77 17.93
C GLY A 100 -12.16 -13.32 17.62
N LEU A 101 -11.20 -12.45 17.34
CA LEU A 101 -11.47 -11.13 16.77
C LEU A 101 -11.97 -11.31 15.34
N ASN A 102 -13.07 -10.65 15.02
CA ASN A 102 -13.68 -10.72 13.68
C ASN A 102 -13.16 -9.63 12.75
N LEU A 103 -12.90 -8.45 13.29
CA LEU A 103 -12.43 -7.29 12.54
C LEU A 103 -10.98 -7.01 12.93
N VAL A 104 -10.10 -6.94 11.95
CA VAL A 104 -8.67 -6.70 12.14
C VAL A 104 -8.21 -5.56 11.25
N ALA A 105 -7.25 -4.78 11.74
CA ALA A 105 -6.56 -3.76 10.97
C ALA A 105 -5.13 -4.22 10.69
N VAL A 106 -4.68 -4.05 9.44
CA VAL A 106 -3.39 -4.54 8.95
C VAL A 106 -2.56 -3.39 8.41
N VAL A 107 -1.32 -3.31 8.87
CA VAL A 107 -0.30 -2.39 8.37
C VAL A 107 1.04 -3.10 8.33
N ALA A 108 1.86 -2.79 7.34
CA ALA A 108 3.25 -3.22 7.29
C ALA A 108 4.18 -2.08 7.73
N GLU A 109 5.17 -2.39 8.54
CA GLU A 109 6.17 -1.43 9.01
C GLU A 109 7.58 -1.96 8.85
N THR A 110 8.51 -1.09 8.45
CA THR A 110 9.94 -1.38 8.45
C THR A 110 10.61 -0.70 9.63
N LEU A 111 11.24 -1.50 10.48
CA LEU A 111 11.96 -1.01 11.65
C LEU A 111 13.42 -1.41 11.57
N THR A 112 14.32 -0.47 11.93
CA THR A 112 15.70 -0.82 12.24
C THR A 112 15.81 -1.21 13.70
N ARG A 113 16.69 -2.17 13.98
CA ARG A 113 17.07 -2.52 15.36
C ARG A 113 18.56 -2.32 15.56
N GLY A 114 18.89 -1.41 16.44
CA GLY A 114 20.25 -1.13 16.90
C GLY A 114 20.20 -0.77 18.38
N LYS A 115 20.97 0.21 18.80
CA LYS A 115 20.83 0.80 20.15
C LYS A 115 19.46 1.47 20.33
N LEU A 116 18.87 1.94 19.24
CA LEU A 116 17.52 2.48 19.16
C LEU A 116 16.75 1.71 18.08
N THR A 117 15.46 1.49 18.33
CA THR A 117 14.53 1.03 17.29
C THR A 117 13.96 2.25 16.61
N VAL A 118 14.12 2.35 15.30
CA VAL A 118 13.59 3.45 14.48
C VAL A 118 12.64 2.87 13.47
N ARG A 119 11.43 3.42 13.39
CA ARG A 119 10.48 3.14 12.33
C ARG A 119 10.91 3.94 11.11
N LEU A 120 11.18 3.25 9.99
CA LEU A 120 11.66 3.86 8.75
C LEU A 120 10.52 4.13 7.80
N GLU A 121 9.59 3.19 7.73
CA GLU A 121 8.50 3.23 6.78
C GLU A 121 7.31 2.43 7.29
N ARG A 122 6.12 2.82 6.85
CA ARG A 122 4.89 2.06 7.02
C ARG A 122 4.03 2.15 5.76
N VAL A 123 3.21 1.15 5.57
CA VAL A 123 2.21 1.13 4.50
C VAL A 123 0.98 0.33 4.95
N GLY A 124 -0.17 0.92 4.84
CA GLY A 124 -1.46 0.26 5.02
C GLY A 124 -2.22 0.22 3.69
N ARG A 125 -2.68 1.39 3.24
CA ARG A 125 -3.39 1.52 1.97
C ARG A 125 -2.47 1.98 0.85
N PRO A 126 -2.77 1.58 -0.41
CA PRO A 126 -2.02 2.06 -1.57
C PRO A 126 -1.97 3.58 -1.66
N GLU A 127 -0.81 4.10 -2.01
CA GLU A 127 -0.54 5.47 -2.44
C GLU A 127 -0.88 6.60 -1.47
N VAL A 128 -1.24 6.31 -0.22
CA VAL A 128 -1.50 7.36 0.80
C VAL A 128 -0.32 8.32 0.89
N LYS A 129 0.90 7.82 1.01
CA LYS A 129 2.10 8.64 1.16
C LYS A 129 2.52 9.34 -0.12
N ASN A 130 2.32 8.71 -1.27
CA ASN A 130 2.85 9.20 -2.54
C ASN A 130 1.90 10.18 -3.23
N PHE A 131 0.60 9.88 -3.25
CA PHE A 131 -0.37 10.68 -4.00
C PHE A 131 -1.29 11.53 -3.12
N MET A 132 -1.55 11.10 -1.89
CA MET A 132 -2.48 11.81 -1.03
C MET A 132 -1.78 12.72 -0.02
N LEU A 133 -0.71 12.26 0.62
CA LEU A 133 0.05 13.06 1.59
C LEU A 133 1.19 13.85 0.94
N GLY A 134 1.79 13.37 -0.13
CA GLY A 134 3.00 13.89 -0.75
C GLY A 134 2.91 14.71 -2.03
N PRO A 135 1.75 15.06 -2.65
CA PRO A 135 1.72 15.86 -3.87
C PRO A 135 2.37 17.22 -3.71
N LYS A 136 3.03 17.68 -4.76
CA LYS A 136 4.03 18.75 -4.68
C LYS A 136 3.77 19.99 -5.47
N GLN A 137 2.71 20.05 -6.21
CA GLN A 137 2.47 21.17 -7.10
C GLN A 137 2.39 22.54 -6.40
N PHE A 138 2.22 22.54 -5.08
CA PHE A 138 2.08 23.77 -4.28
C PHE A 138 3.32 24.09 -3.45
N ASP A 139 4.30 23.20 -3.38
CA ASP A 139 5.51 23.43 -2.58
C ASP A 139 6.76 22.91 -3.29
N PRO A 140 7.48 23.76 -4.04
CA PRO A 140 8.72 23.36 -4.72
C PRO A 140 9.88 23.09 -3.79
N VAL A 141 9.75 23.37 -2.50
CA VAL A 141 10.78 23.13 -1.49
C VAL A 141 10.45 21.85 -0.72
N ASN A 142 11.43 21.05 -0.39
CA ASN A 142 11.42 19.70 0.21
C ASN A 142 10.54 19.45 1.46
N ARG A 143 9.63 20.35 1.81
CA ARG A 143 8.72 20.19 2.96
C ARG A 143 7.81 18.97 2.87
N ASP A 144 7.48 18.53 1.67
CA ASP A 144 6.66 17.34 1.45
C ASP A 144 7.35 16.06 1.91
N LEU A 145 8.65 15.95 1.68
CA LEU A 145 9.44 14.82 2.16
C LEU A 145 9.48 14.79 3.69
N GLU A 146 9.65 15.93 4.32
CA GLU A 146 9.66 16.04 5.78
C GLU A 146 8.34 15.55 6.41
N ILE A 147 7.19 16.01 5.91
CA ILE A 147 5.88 15.56 6.41
C ILE A 147 5.67 14.07 6.18
N ARG A 148 6.03 13.56 5.00
CA ARG A 148 5.94 12.14 4.68
C ARG A 148 6.86 11.31 5.57
N ASP A 149 8.08 11.76 5.79
CA ASP A 149 9.06 11.07 6.62
C ASP A 149 8.61 11.04 8.09
N LEU A 150 8.11 12.16 8.61
CA LEU A 150 7.50 12.22 9.94
C LEU A 150 6.33 11.23 10.06
N TYR A 151 5.44 11.22 9.06
CA TYR A 151 4.31 10.30 9.05
C TYR A 151 4.74 8.83 9.02
N ASN A 152 5.79 8.48 8.29
CA ASN A 152 6.37 7.13 8.27
C ASN A 152 6.93 6.70 9.62
N MET A 153 7.39 7.63 10.44
CA MET A 153 7.94 7.35 11.77
C MET A 153 6.87 7.19 12.86
N GLU A 154 5.62 7.57 12.56
CA GLU A 154 4.50 7.46 13.49
C GLU A 154 4.01 6.01 13.64
N ASP A 155 3.44 5.70 14.79
CA ASP A 155 2.66 4.48 14.97
C ASP A 155 1.35 4.57 14.15
N ALA A 156 1.07 3.55 13.33
CA ALA A 156 -0.09 3.58 12.43
C ALA A 156 -1.43 3.68 13.17
N PHE A 157 -1.50 3.17 14.40
CA PHE A 157 -2.71 3.15 15.22
C PHE A 157 -2.74 4.27 16.27
N HIS A 158 -1.59 4.93 16.51
CA HIS A 158 -1.44 5.95 17.57
C HIS A 158 -0.60 7.12 17.06
N LEU A 159 -1.17 7.94 16.18
CA LEU A 159 -0.49 9.14 15.71
C LEU A 159 -0.23 10.13 16.83
N SER A 160 0.96 10.71 16.86
CA SER A 160 1.33 11.77 17.80
C SER A 160 0.44 13.00 17.63
N GLN A 161 -0.13 13.49 18.72
CA GLN A 161 -0.93 14.72 18.70
C GLN A 161 -0.16 15.94 18.17
N THR A 162 1.15 15.93 18.30
CA THR A 162 2.02 17.03 17.87
C THR A 162 1.91 17.34 16.37
N TYR A 163 1.81 16.29 15.53
CA TYR A 163 1.86 16.45 14.08
C TYR A 163 0.52 16.24 13.37
N GLN A 164 -0.50 15.75 14.07
CA GLN A 164 -1.81 15.46 13.45
C GLN A 164 -2.41 16.65 12.72
N ALA A 165 -2.29 17.87 13.27
CA ALA A 165 -2.80 19.07 12.62
C ALA A 165 -2.09 19.34 11.28
N ALA A 166 -0.78 19.10 11.21
CA ALA A 166 0.01 19.26 9.97
C ALA A 166 -0.38 18.23 8.93
N TYR A 167 -0.58 16.96 9.34
CA TYR A 167 -1.04 15.90 8.43
C TYR A 167 -2.44 16.21 7.88
N ARG A 168 -3.40 16.61 8.74
CA ARG A 168 -4.75 16.99 8.31
C ARG A 168 -4.74 18.17 7.36
N ALA A 169 -3.96 19.22 7.65
CA ALA A 169 -3.87 20.39 6.77
C ALA A 169 -3.33 20.01 5.39
N ARG A 170 -2.30 19.13 5.34
CA ARG A 170 -1.74 18.65 4.08
C ARG A 170 -2.75 17.78 3.32
N LEU A 171 -3.41 16.84 4.00
CA LEU A 171 -4.41 15.97 3.39
C LEU A 171 -5.61 16.77 2.88
N ASN A 172 -6.14 17.72 3.64
CA ASN A 172 -7.24 18.58 3.20
C ASN A 172 -6.91 19.28 1.87
N ALA A 173 -5.72 19.86 1.77
CA ALA A 173 -5.30 20.57 0.56
C ALA A 173 -5.11 19.61 -0.64
N ASN A 174 -4.47 18.46 -0.41
CA ASN A 174 -4.19 17.53 -1.49
C ASN A 174 -5.44 16.77 -1.95
N LEU A 175 -6.33 16.42 -1.04
CA LEU A 175 -7.61 15.78 -1.39
C LEU A 175 -8.52 16.73 -2.16
N ALA A 176 -8.60 18.02 -1.77
CA ALA A 176 -9.32 19.02 -2.53
C ALA A 176 -8.72 19.24 -3.94
N PHE A 177 -7.40 19.08 -4.08
CA PHE A 177 -6.77 19.11 -5.41
C PHE A 177 -7.24 17.93 -6.28
N TRP A 178 -7.26 16.70 -5.75
CA TRP A 178 -7.74 15.54 -6.50
C TRP A 178 -9.21 15.68 -6.87
N ASP A 179 -10.05 16.14 -5.95
CA ASP A 179 -11.49 16.37 -6.14
C ASP A 179 -11.76 17.37 -7.29
N GLY A 180 -10.97 18.44 -7.38
CA GLY A 180 -11.14 19.46 -8.41
C GLY A 180 -10.64 19.10 -9.82
N LEU A 181 -10.06 17.91 -10.05
CA LEU A 181 -9.42 17.56 -11.33
C LEU A 181 -10.38 17.39 -12.50
N ASP A 182 -11.62 17.07 -12.27
CA ASP A 182 -12.66 16.97 -13.29
C ASP A 182 -13.47 18.28 -13.46
N GLY A 183 -13.16 19.29 -12.64
CA GLY A 183 -13.81 20.61 -12.64
C GLY A 183 -15.05 20.69 -11.76
N ASN A 184 -15.35 19.65 -10.98
CA ASN A 184 -16.43 19.63 -10.01
C ASN A 184 -15.87 19.62 -8.58
N GLU A 185 -16.73 19.82 -7.59
CA GLU A 185 -16.45 19.62 -6.17
C GLU A 185 -17.44 18.59 -5.64
N ASP A 186 -17.02 17.32 -5.63
CA ASP A 186 -17.84 16.19 -5.17
C ASP A 186 -17.68 15.95 -3.66
N TRP A 187 -16.59 16.45 -3.07
CA TRP A 187 -16.26 16.34 -1.66
C TRP A 187 -16.17 17.74 -0.98
N PRO A 188 -17.27 18.49 -0.88
CA PRO A 188 -17.23 19.81 -0.27
C PRO A 188 -16.68 19.75 1.16
N ALA A 189 -15.73 20.64 1.46
CA ALA A 189 -15.18 20.76 2.79
C ALA A 189 -16.24 21.17 3.80
N ASP A 190 -16.08 20.76 5.06
CA ASP A 190 -16.94 21.20 6.15
C ASP A 190 -16.72 22.68 6.52
N GLU A 191 -17.48 23.18 7.48
CA GLU A 191 -17.40 24.57 7.97
C GLU A 191 -16.02 24.94 8.54
N ASN A 192 -15.19 23.97 8.90
CA ASN A 192 -13.83 24.14 9.41
C ASN A 192 -12.76 23.93 8.33
N GLY A 193 -13.16 23.70 7.09
CA GLY A 193 -12.27 23.44 5.97
C GLY A 193 -11.69 22.01 5.94
N ALA A 194 -12.29 21.08 6.66
CA ALA A 194 -11.86 19.69 6.64
C ALA A 194 -12.48 18.94 5.46
N HIS A 195 -11.62 18.29 4.67
CA HIS A 195 -12.06 17.44 3.57
C HIS A 195 -12.69 16.15 4.10
N PRO A 196 -13.84 15.69 3.57
CA PRO A 196 -14.57 14.54 4.10
C PRO A 196 -13.80 13.20 4.14
N LEU A 197 -12.76 13.04 3.32
CA LEU A 197 -11.93 11.84 3.28
C LEU A 197 -10.66 11.93 4.16
N THR A 198 -10.38 13.07 4.79
CA THR A 198 -9.12 13.27 5.53
C THR A 198 -8.90 12.23 6.62
N GLU A 199 -9.89 11.97 7.46
CA GLU A 199 -9.76 10.97 8.53
C GLU A 199 -9.66 9.54 7.99
N LEU A 200 -10.35 9.23 6.90
CA LEU A 200 -10.22 7.94 6.22
C LEU A 200 -8.79 7.71 5.73
N VAL A 201 -8.21 8.71 5.08
CA VAL A 201 -6.84 8.61 4.53
C VAL A 201 -5.79 8.63 5.63
N LEU A 202 -5.99 9.43 6.68
CA LEU A 202 -5.09 9.52 7.82
C LEU A 202 -4.98 8.19 8.57
N ALA A 203 -6.07 7.40 8.60
CA ALA A 203 -6.11 6.04 9.14
C ALA A 203 -5.56 5.04 8.11
N ASP A 204 -4.24 5.13 7.84
CA ASP A 204 -3.53 4.34 6.82
C ASP A 204 -3.27 2.90 7.29
N TYR A 205 -4.32 2.08 7.28
CA TYR A 205 -4.29 0.63 7.49
C TYR A 205 -5.45 -0.03 6.73
N LEU A 206 -5.26 -1.27 6.31
CA LEU A 206 -6.33 -2.09 5.70
C LEU A 206 -7.20 -2.68 6.81
N ILE A 207 -8.52 -2.62 6.64
CA ILE A 207 -9.48 -3.25 7.54
C ILE A 207 -10.01 -4.52 6.89
N THR A 208 -10.04 -5.62 7.66
CA THR A 208 -10.53 -6.91 7.18
C THR A 208 -11.48 -7.53 8.20
N ASP A 209 -12.67 -7.92 7.77
CA ASP A 209 -13.63 -8.73 8.53
C ASP A 209 -13.48 -10.21 8.11
N ILE A 210 -12.84 -11.01 8.97
CA ILE A 210 -12.56 -12.42 8.69
C ILE A 210 -13.79 -13.32 8.71
N THR A 211 -14.97 -12.80 9.05
CA THR A 211 -16.25 -13.51 9.04
C THR A 211 -17.00 -13.38 7.70
N LYS A 212 -16.55 -12.47 6.85
CA LYS A 212 -17.16 -12.18 5.56
C LYS A 212 -16.41 -12.89 4.42
N PRO A 213 -17.11 -13.17 3.30
CA PRO A 213 -16.48 -13.84 2.17
C PRO A 213 -15.42 -12.99 1.51
N TYR A 214 -14.35 -13.66 1.06
CA TYR A 214 -13.38 -13.05 0.16
C TYR A 214 -14.01 -12.69 -1.18
N ALA A 215 -13.65 -11.54 -1.72
CA ALA A 215 -13.95 -11.15 -3.09
C ALA A 215 -12.67 -10.66 -3.77
N GLU A 216 -12.45 -11.08 -5.01
CA GLU A 216 -11.25 -10.72 -5.78
C GLU A 216 -11.29 -9.28 -6.29
N GLN A 217 -12.49 -8.73 -6.45
CA GLN A 217 -12.74 -7.37 -6.91
C GLN A 217 -13.70 -6.66 -5.96
N GLY A 218 -13.47 -5.36 -5.73
CA GLY A 218 -14.39 -4.51 -5.00
C GLY A 218 -14.38 -4.71 -3.47
N SER A 219 -13.37 -5.39 -2.92
CA SER A 219 -13.19 -5.47 -1.46
C SER A 219 -12.51 -4.25 -0.87
N PHE A 220 -11.69 -3.57 -1.67
CA PHE A 220 -10.92 -2.44 -1.19
C PHE A 220 -11.82 -1.26 -0.78
N LEU A 221 -11.63 -0.76 0.43
CA LEU A 221 -12.43 0.28 1.09
C LEU A 221 -13.93 -0.07 1.28
N GLU A 222 -14.35 -1.31 1.01
CA GLU A 222 -15.77 -1.68 1.08
C GLU A 222 -16.34 -1.52 2.50
N ILE A 223 -15.58 -1.89 3.53
CA ILE A 223 -16.01 -1.76 4.94
C ILE A 223 -16.18 -0.29 5.33
N GLU A 224 -15.23 0.54 4.96
CA GLU A 224 -15.20 1.97 5.29
C GLU A 224 -16.31 2.72 4.56
N LEU A 225 -16.48 2.47 3.26
CA LEU A 225 -17.51 3.11 2.46
C LEU A 225 -18.92 2.62 2.84
N ALA A 226 -19.07 1.34 3.18
CA ALA A 226 -20.32 0.81 3.71
C ALA A 226 -20.71 1.49 5.02
N THR A 227 -19.74 1.60 5.95
CA THR A 227 -19.94 2.28 7.24
C THR A 227 -20.33 3.74 7.03
N ARG A 228 -19.66 4.45 6.13
CA ARG A 228 -20.00 5.84 5.78
C ARG A 228 -21.41 5.97 5.21
N ALA A 229 -21.83 5.00 4.39
CA ALA A 229 -23.16 4.96 3.79
C ALA A 229 -24.26 4.43 4.74
N GLY A 230 -23.92 4.05 5.97
CA GLY A 230 -24.86 3.47 6.92
C GLY A 230 -25.38 2.09 6.54
N ARG A 231 -24.64 1.34 5.70
CA ARG A 231 -25.00 -0.03 5.29
C ARG A 231 -24.03 -1.05 5.86
N VAL A 232 -24.44 -2.31 5.87
CA VAL A 232 -23.57 -3.42 6.24
C VAL A 232 -22.68 -3.77 5.04
N HIS A 233 -21.39 -4.01 5.28
CA HIS A 233 -20.46 -4.49 4.27
C HIS A 233 -20.73 -5.96 3.93
N GLU A 234 -20.45 -6.36 2.69
CA GLU A 234 -20.76 -7.67 2.15
C GLU A 234 -19.53 -8.56 2.00
N THR A 235 -18.36 -7.96 1.76
CA THR A 235 -17.09 -8.67 1.57
C THR A 235 -16.21 -8.59 2.82
N CYS A 236 -15.12 -9.35 2.83
CA CYS A 236 -14.13 -9.29 3.92
C CYS A 236 -13.35 -7.97 3.97
N GLY A 237 -13.51 -7.06 3.02
CA GLY A 237 -12.67 -5.86 2.95
C GLY A 237 -11.21 -6.19 2.60
N GLY A 238 -10.28 -5.38 3.11
CA GLY A 238 -8.86 -5.52 2.81
C GLY A 238 -8.51 -5.10 1.37
N ARG A 239 -7.55 -5.79 0.76
CA ARG A 239 -7.15 -5.60 -0.63
C ARG A 239 -6.79 -6.94 -1.25
N ALA A 240 -7.53 -7.39 -2.24
CA ALA A 240 -7.12 -8.51 -3.06
C ALA A 240 -5.96 -8.12 -3.98
N LEU A 241 -5.03 -9.07 -4.24
CA LEU A 241 -3.80 -8.76 -5.00
C LEU A 241 -4.08 -8.40 -6.47
N ASN A 242 -5.18 -8.92 -7.03
CA ASN A 242 -5.60 -8.66 -8.41
C ASN A 242 -6.70 -7.59 -8.50
N ASP A 243 -7.09 -6.96 -7.38
CA ASP A 243 -8.08 -5.89 -7.38
C ASP A 243 -7.44 -4.60 -7.91
N ASP A 244 -8.04 -4.01 -8.94
CA ASP A 244 -7.64 -2.71 -9.44
C ASP A 244 -8.08 -1.60 -8.48
N VAL A 245 -7.27 -1.47 -7.43
CA VAL A 245 -7.50 -0.50 -6.36
C VAL A 245 -7.17 0.93 -6.79
N MET A 246 -6.36 1.11 -7.85
CA MET A 246 -5.97 2.45 -8.29
C MET A 246 -7.13 3.17 -8.97
N ASP A 247 -7.85 2.51 -9.86
CA ASP A 247 -9.08 3.05 -10.42
C ASP A 247 -10.12 3.34 -9.34
N THR A 248 -10.20 2.48 -8.33
CA THR A 248 -11.08 2.70 -7.17
C THR A 248 -10.69 3.96 -6.40
N ILE A 249 -9.38 4.14 -6.15
CA ILE A 249 -8.86 5.35 -5.47
C ILE A 249 -9.12 6.60 -6.32
N PHE A 250 -8.74 6.60 -7.59
CA PHE A 250 -8.92 7.76 -8.46
C PHE A 250 -10.40 8.14 -8.61
N THR A 251 -11.27 7.14 -8.78
CA THR A 251 -12.72 7.39 -8.83
C THR A 251 -13.24 7.99 -7.52
N LEU A 252 -12.82 7.44 -6.38
CA LEU A 252 -13.22 7.98 -5.07
C LEU A 252 -12.74 9.40 -4.86
N LEU A 253 -11.48 9.68 -5.20
CA LEU A 253 -10.86 10.99 -4.94
C LEU A 253 -11.39 12.09 -5.87
N ILE A 254 -11.70 11.76 -7.14
CA ILE A 254 -11.97 12.75 -8.19
C ILE A 254 -13.45 13.03 -8.36
N ASN A 255 -14.30 12.01 -8.29
CA ASN A 255 -15.75 12.20 -8.52
C ASN A 255 -16.65 11.51 -7.49
N ALA A 256 -16.10 11.08 -6.35
CA ALA A 256 -16.85 10.41 -5.27
C ALA A 256 -17.66 9.17 -5.72
N GLY A 257 -17.40 8.62 -6.90
CA GLY A 257 -18.19 7.57 -7.52
C GLY A 257 -19.50 8.06 -8.16
N ASN A 258 -19.71 9.37 -8.26
CA ASN A 258 -20.93 9.97 -8.84
C ASN A 258 -20.88 10.07 -10.38
N GLY A 259 -19.73 9.79 -10.99
CA GLY A 259 -19.48 9.87 -12.43
C GLY A 259 -19.01 8.54 -13.03
N PRO A 260 -18.47 8.58 -14.26
CA PRO A 260 -17.81 7.42 -14.83
C PRO A 260 -16.60 7.05 -14.00
N ARG A 261 -16.25 5.74 -13.98
CA ARG A 261 -15.02 5.26 -13.34
C ARG A 261 -13.82 5.98 -13.93
N ILE A 262 -13.01 6.57 -13.08
CA ILE A 262 -11.72 7.17 -13.47
C ILE A 262 -10.72 6.01 -13.59
N ARG A 263 -10.14 5.85 -14.78
CA ARG A 263 -9.25 4.75 -15.11
C ARG A 263 -7.88 5.29 -15.53
N ASP A 264 -6.83 4.64 -15.07
CA ASP A 264 -5.48 4.92 -15.55
C ASP A 264 -5.06 4.07 -16.76
N GLY A 265 -5.96 3.16 -17.21
CA GLY A 265 -5.74 2.27 -18.35
C GLY A 265 -4.89 1.05 -18.03
N VAL A 266 -4.67 0.73 -16.76
CA VAL A 266 -3.97 -0.46 -16.27
C VAL A 266 -4.89 -1.26 -15.35
N ASP A 267 -5.62 -2.22 -15.90
CA ASP A 267 -6.64 -2.96 -15.14
C ASP A 267 -6.09 -4.15 -14.35
N GLN A 268 -4.92 -4.68 -14.71
CA GLN A 268 -4.26 -5.79 -13.99
C GLN A 268 -2.77 -5.88 -14.28
N ALA A 269 -2.05 -6.53 -13.39
CA ALA A 269 -0.63 -6.82 -13.59
C ALA A 269 -0.39 -7.80 -14.76
N THR A 270 0.74 -7.67 -15.45
CA THR A 270 1.15 -8.60 -16.53
C THR A 270 1.25 -10.04 -16.05
N LYS A 271 1.59 -10.25 -14.78
CA LYS A 271 1.58 -11.55 -14.11
C LYS A 271 0.67 -11.48 -12.88
N PRO A 272 -0.61 -11.82 -13.02
CA PRO A 272 -1.54 -11.80 -11.91
C PRO A 272 -1.13 -12.73 -10.79
N ALA A 273 -1.54 -12.38 -9.58
CA ALA A 273 -1.41 -13.24 -8.42
C ALA A 273 -2.28 -14.50 -8.56
N SER A 274 -1.85 -15.58 -7.93
CA SER A 274 -2.58 -16.86 -7.89
C SER A 274 -3.22 -17.09 -6.51
N HIS A 275 -4.05 -18.13 -6.40
CA HIS A 275 -4.60 -18.56 -5.10
C HIS A 275 -3.69 -19.54 -4.35
N ALA A 276 -2.52 -19.87 -4.89
CA ALA A 276 -1.55 -20.76 -4.25
C ALA A 276 -0.42 -19.94 -3.62
N PHE A 277 -0.11 -20.26 -2.35
CA PHE A 277 1.04 -19.66 -1.67
C PHE A 277 2.35 -19.88 -2.46
N PRO A 278 3.21 -18.86 -2.61
CA PRO A 278 3.19 -17.53 -2.01
C PRO A 278 2.43 -16.48 -2.82
N TYR A 279 1.42 -16.84 -3.56
CA TYR A 279 0.46 -16.05 -4.30
C TYR A 279 1.04 -15.27 -5.49
N LEU A 280 2.17 -14.60 -5.32
CA LEU A 280 2.83 -13.80 -6.35
C LEU A 280 3.55 -14.67 -7.38
N ALA A 281 3.56 -14.25 -8.63
CA ALA A 281 4.23 -14.96 -9.70
C ALA A 281 5.74 -15.12 -9.44
N PRO A 282 6.38 -16.22 -9.89
CA PRO A 282 7.82 -16.41 -9.80
C PRO A 282 8.58 -15.19 -10.40
N PRO A 283 9.79 -14.93 -9.93
CA PRO A 283 10.57 -13.81 -10.42
C PRO A 283 10.85 -13.91 -11.91
N ASN A 284 10.85 -12.77 -12.60
CA ASN A 284 11.28 -12.69 -13.99
C ASN A 284 12.78 -13.05 -14.07
N PRO A 285 13.16 -14.07 -14.82
CA PRO A 285 14.58 -14.45 -14.96
C PRO A 285 15.41 -13.43 -15.73
N THR A 286 14.76 -12.55 -16.48
CA THR A 286 15.41 -11.51 -17.30
C THR A 286 14.74 -10.15 -17.09
N PRO A 287 14.77 -9.61 -15.85
CA PRO A 287 14.08 -8.36 -15.57
C PRO A 287 14.72 -7.22 -16.39
N PRO A 288 13.90 -6.29 -16.92
CA PRO A 288 14.45 -5.13 -17.61
C PRO A 288 15.26 -4.26 -16.64
N SER A 289 16.28 -3.55 -17.15
CA SER A 289 17.03 -2.59 -16.33
C SER A 289 16.09 -1.55 -15.72
N LEU A 290 16.41 -1.07 -14.53
CA LEU A 290 15.67 0.06 -13.97
C LEU A 290 15.80 1.27 -14.91
N PRO A 291 14.74 2.07 -15.08
CA PRO A 291 14.88 3.35 -15.73
C PRO A 291 16.01 4.11 -15.03
N GLN A 292 16.99 4.59 -15.77
CA GLN A 292 17.94 5.51 -15.18
C GLN A 292 17.14 6.68 -14.64
N ALA A 293 17.28 6.97 -13.34
CA ALA A 293 16.73 8.17 -12.78
C ALA A 293 17.14 9.32 -13.68
N ALA A 294 16.16 10.00 -14.27
CA ALA A 294 16.47 11.22 -15.02
C ALA A 294 17.26 12.08 -14.05
N ALA A 295 18.48 12.44 -14.44
CA ALA A 295 19.32 13.29 -13.63
C ALA A 295 18.46 14.50 -13.26
N ALA A 296 18.25 14.68 -11.96
CA ALA A 296 17.52 15.83 -11.45
C ALA A 296 18.26 17.07 -11.94
N VAL A 297 17.63 17.79 -12.85
CA VAL A 297 18.09 19.10 -13.34
C VAL A 297 17.64 20.16 -12.36
#